data_627d45d1d2c0e5c8ace3aad872eff12e
#
_entry.id   627d45d1d2c0e5c8ace3aad872eff12e
#
_cell.length_a   1.000
_cell.length_b   1.000
_cell.length_c   1.000
_cell.angle_alpha   90.00
_cell.angle_beta   90.00
_cell.angle_gamma   90.00
#
_symmetry.space_group_name_H-M   'P 1'
#
loop_
_entity.id
_entity.type
_entity.pdbx_description
1 polymer ?
#
loop_
_entity_poly.entity_id
_entity_poly.type
_entity_poly.pdbx_seq_one_letter_code
_entity_poly.pdbx_strand_id
1 'polypeptide(L)'
;GDRILTAEVEYAANYVAFLQRVKRDGIEIDVVPSDAEGTLDVGALERMIDARTVLIAVTWIPTNGGLVNPAAEVGRVARKHGIPYLLDACQAVGQMPVDVDELGCDFLSATGRKFLRGPRGTGFLYARKTLMEKIEPAMIDHFAAEWTSRDKYALRADARRFESWENAYALRLGFSEAIRYALDIGLDAIQDRAWMLADRLR
;
A
#
# COMPACT_ATOMS: atom_id res chain seq x y z
N GLY A 1 19.28 12.36 8.32
CA GLY A 1 17.94 11.92 8.69
C GLY A 1 17.60 10.57 8.05
N ASP A 2 16.52 9.98 8.48
CA ASP A 2 15.98 8.78 7.85
C ASP A 2 15.49 9.09 6.44
N ARG A 3 15.44 8.08 5.58
CA ARG A 3 15.13 8.23 4.15
C ARG A 3 14.00 7.31 3.70
N ILE A 4 13.09 7.87 2.88
CA ILE A 4 12.07 7.11 2.15
C ILE A 4 12.49 7.05 0.68
N LEU A 5 12.46 5.85 0.07
CA LEU A 5 12.58 5.66 -1.38
C LEU A 5 11.19 5.50 -1.99
N THR A 6 10.90 6.23 -3.06
CA THR A 6 9.62 6.18 -3.78
C THR A 6 9.83 6.32 -5.29
N ALA A 7 8.81 6.05 -6.11
CA ALA A 7 8.90 6.12 -7.56
C ALA A 7 8.63 7.54 -8.10
N GLU A 8 9.11 7.87 -9.30
CA GLU A 8 8.76 9.11 -10.02
C GLU A 8 7.25 9.22 -10.27
N VAL A 9 6.60 8.09 -10.51
CA VAL A 9 5.17 7.99 -10.85
C VAL A 9 4.30 7.75 -9.61
N GLU A 10 4.71 8.27 -8.45
CA GLU A 10 3.99 8.10 -7.18
C GLU A 10 2.67 8.88 -7.16
N TYR A 11 1.68 8.35 -6.42
CA TYR A 11 0.40 9.03 -6.24
C TYR A 11 0.56 10.29 -5.38
N ALA A 12 0.06 11.41 -5.88
CA ALA A 12 0.27 12.73 -5.26
C ALA A 12 -0.13 12.80 -3.78
N ALA A 13 -1.20 12.12 -3.35
CA ALA A 13 -1.61 12.13 -1.95
C ALA A 13 -0.61 11.41 -1.04
N ASN A 14 0.02 10.32 -1.52
CA ASN A 14 1.09 9.64 -0.79
C ASN A 14 2.31 10.55 -0.68
N TYR A 15 2.71 11.16 -1.78
CA TYR A 15 3.86 12.06 -1.81
C TYR A 15 3.69 13.29 -0.89
N VAL A 16 2.49 13.88 -0.87
CA VAL A 16 2.17 14.99 0.06
C VAL A 16 2.28 14.54 1.53
N ALA A 17 1.87 13.30 1.84
CA ALA A 17 2.04 12.76 3.19
C ALA A 17 3.54 12.60 3.55
N PHE A 18 4.37 12.16 2.61
CA PHE A 18 5.83 12.10 2.81
C PHE A 18 6.43 13.50 3.02
N LEU A 19 6.02 14.50 2.22
CA LEU A 19 6.45 15.90 2.42
C LEU A 19 6.08 16.45 3.79
N GLN A 20 4.93 16.03 4.35
CA GLN A 20 4.57 16.40 5.72
C GLN A 20 5.57 15.84 6.72
N ARG A 21 6.04 14.59 6.52
CA ARG A 21 7.05 13.98 7.39
C ARG A 21 8.43 14.64 7.24
N VAL A 22 8.80 15.04 6.01
CA VAL A 22 10.01 15.86 5.80
C VAL A 22 9.97 17.11 6.67
N LYS A 23 8.84 17.83 6.67
CA LYS A 23 8.68 19.06 7.44
C LYS A 23 8.68 18.85 8.96
N ARG A 24 8.08 17.76 9.44
CA ARG A 24 7.90 17.49 10.87
C ARG A 24 9.09 16.80 11.51
N ASP A 25 9.69 15.86 10.81
CA ASP A 25 10.65 14.92 11.39
C ASP A 25 12.03 14.99 10.72
N GLY A 26 12.18 15.82 9.67
CA GLY A 26 13.46 15.99 8.98
C GLY A 26 13.88 14.76 8.17
N ILE A 27 12.95 13.90 7.77
CA ILE A 27 13.23 12.78 6.87
C ILE A 27 13.57 13.30 5.47
N GLU A 28 14.28 12.49 4.69
CA GLU A 28 14.57 12.74 3.28
C GLU A 28 13.69 11.87 2.38
N ILE A 29 13.36 12.36 1.19
CA ILE A 29 12.68 11.58 0.15
C ILE A 29 13.61 11.49 -1.04
N ASP A 30 13.95 10.28 -1.45
CA ASP A 30 14.66 10.04 -2.68
C ASP A 30 13.76 9.37 -3.69
N VAL A 31 13.72 9.93 -4.88
CA VAL A 31 12.91 9.44 -5.98
C VAL A 31 13.76 8.51 -6.85
N VAL A 32 13.34 7.26 -6.93
CA VAL A 32 13.96 6.25 -7.78
C VAL A 32 13.58 6.56 -9.23
N PRO A 33 14.56 6.65 -10.16
CA PRO A 33 14.27 6.94 -11.56
C PRO A 33 13.46 5.82 -12.21
N SER A 34 12.80 6.17 -13.29
CA SER A 34 12.13 5.21 -14.18
C SER A 34 13.13 4.55 -15.13
N ASP A 35 12.82 3.32 -15.55
CA ASP A 35 13.51 2.61 -16.64
C ASP A 35 13.10 3.13 -18.03
N ALA A 36 13.53 2.48 -19.10
CA ALA A 36 13.23 2.85 -20.48
C ALA A 36 11.74 2.69 -20.83
N GLU A 37 11.02 1.82 -20.12
CA GLU A 37 9.58 1.59 -20.25
C GLU A 37 8.74 2.56 -19.42
N GLY A 38 9.37 3.38 -18.58
CA GLY A 38 8.73 4.35 -17.69
C GLY A 38 8.28 3.78 -16.35
N THR A 39 8.63 2.52 -16.03
CA THR A 39 8.37 1.91 -14.74
C THR A 39 9.55 2.11 -13.78
N LEU A 40 9.39 1.83 -12.50
CA LEU A 40 10.46 1.99 -11.51
C LEU A 40 11.68 1.11 -11.88
N ASP A 41 12.88 1.70 -12.01
CA ASP A 41 14.13 0.96 -12.19
C ASP A 41 14.53 0.26 -10.90
N VAL A 42 14.31 -1.05 -10.84
CA VAL A 42 14.64 -1.89 -9.68
C VAL A 42 16.15 -1.92 -9.40
N GLY A 43 16.98 -1.86 -10.43
CA GLY A 43 18.43 -1.80 -10.27
C GLY A 43 18.88 -0.47 -9.66
N ALA A 44 18.27 0.63 -10.07
CA ALA A 44 18.50 1.94 -9.44
C ALA A 44 18.01 1.95 -8.00
N LEU A 45 16.82 1.42 -7.72
CA LEU A 45 16.30 1.27 -6.36
C LEU A 45 17.32 0.59 -5.46
N GLU A 46 17.84 -0.56 -5.87
CA GLU A 46 18.77 -1.34 -5.06
C GLU A 46 20.09 -0.56 -4.79
N ARG A 47 20.60 0.16 -5.80
CA ARG A 47 21.79 1.01 -5.65
C ARG A 47 21.59 2.21 -4.72
N MET A 48 20.37 2.70 -4.58
CA MET A 48 20.03 3.86 -3.74
C MET A 48 19.84 3.50 -2.26
N ILE A 49 19.68 2.22 -1.93
CA ILE A 49 19.54 1.76 -0.54
C ILE A 49 20.82 1.99 0.23
N ASP A 50 20.70 2.62 1.39
CA ASP A 50 21.79 2.80 2.36
C ASP A 50 21.29 2.60 3.81
N ALA A 51 22.17 2.81 4.79
CA ALA A 51 21.86 2.63 6.22
C ALA A 51 20.78 3.59 6.76
N ARG A 52 20.42 4.64 6.01
CA ARG A 52 19.37 5.60 6.37
C ARG A 52 18.01 5.24 5.76
N THR A 53 17.97 4.29 4.85
CA THR A 53 16.73 3.88 4.19
C THR A 53 15.83 3.12 5.16
N VAL A 54 14.70 3.71 5.55
CA VAL A 54 13.77 3.15 6.54
C VAL A 54 12.45 2.68 5.93
N LEU A 55 12.16 3.07 4.68
CA LEU A 55 10.94 2.70 3.99
C LEU A 55 11.14 2.73 2.47
N ILE A 56 10.62 1.73 1.79
CA ILE A 56 10.34 1.76 0.36
C ILE A 56 8.82 1.87 0.21
N ALA A 57 8.33 2.90 -0.49
CA ALA A 57 6.91 3.15 -0.70
C ALA A 57 6.62 3.35 -2.19
N VAL A 58 5.80 2.50 -2.79
CA VAL A 58 5.56 2.50 -4.24
C VAL A 58 4.08 2.32 -4.55
N THR A 59 3.57 3.11 -5.49
CA THR A 59 2.28 2.86 -6.14
C THR A 59 2.45 1.78 -7.20
N TRP A 60 1.71 0.67 -7.09
CA TRP A 60 1.80 -0.46 -8.01
C TRP A 60 1.36 -0.11 -9.44
N ILE A 61 0.14 0.45 -9.54
CA ILE A 61 -0.38 0.97 -10.81
C ILE A 61 -0.59 2.48 -10.65
N PRO A 62 0.27 3.31 -11.25
CA PRO A 62 0.12 4.76 -11.21
C PRO A 62 -1.19 5.25 -11.81
N THR A 63 -1.64 6.43 -11.41
CA THR A 63 -2.89 7.01 -11.89
C THR A 63 -2.83 7.36 -13.39
N ASN A 64 -1.66 7.68 -13.89
CA ASN A 64 -1.44 8.09 -15.27
C ASN A 64 -0.52 7.10 -15.99
N GLY A 65 -0.61 7.06 -17.32
CA GLY A 65 0.32 6.35 -18.19
C GLY A 65 0.02 4.86 -18.41
N GLY A 66 -0.89 4.24 -17.65
CA GLY A 66 -1.20 2.81 -17.80
C GLY A 66 -0.04 1.86 -17.46
N LEU A 67 0.90 2.34 -16.64
CA LEU A 67 2.07 1.60 -16.20
C LEU A 67 1.72 0.60 -15.10
N VAL A 68 2.51 -0.46 -15.00
CA VAL A 68 2.46 -1.43 -13.89
C VAL A 68 3.88 -1.55 -13.35
N ASN A 69 4.14 -0.95 -12.20
CA ASN A 69 5.45 -1.06 -11.55
C ASN A 69 5.77 -2.51 -11.15
N PRO A 70 7.03 -2.92 -11.16
CA PRO A 70 7.47 -4.28 -10.85
C PRO A 70 7.41 -4.58 -9.34
N ALA A 71 6.20 -4.58 -8.76
CA ALA A 71 5.96 -4.61 -7.31
C ALA A 71 6.62 -5.82 -6.60
N ALA A 72 6.56 -7.02 -7.21
CA ALA A 72 7.19 -8.21 -6.65
C ALA A 72 8.72 -8.13 -6.67
N GLU A 73 9.31 -7.47 -7.67
CA GLU A 73 10.76 -7.27 -7.75
C GLU A 73 11.23 -6.27 -6.70
N VAL A 74 10.50 -5.18 -6.53
CA VAL A 74 10.70 -4.23 -5.43
C VAL A 74 10.62 -4.94 -4.07
N GLY A 75 9.63 -5.82 -3.88
CA GLY A 75 9.50 -6.60 -2.64
C GLY A 75 10.67 -7.56 -2.40
N ARG A 76 11.24 -8.17 -3.46
CA ARG A 76 12.46 -8.99 -3.35
C ARG A 76 13.66 -8.16 -2.88
N VAL A 77 13.83 -6.96 -3.43
CA VAL A 77 14.89 -6.03 -3.02
C VAL A 77 14.66 -5.58 -1.56
N ALA A 78 13.46 -5.17 -1.22
CA ALA A 78 13.11 -4.75 0.15
C ALA A 78 13.43 -5.85 1.18
N ARG A 79 12.99 -7.08 0.92
CA ARG A 79 13.28 -8.24 1.80
C ARG A 79 14.77 -8.54 1.90
N LYS A 80 15.51 -8.50 0.78
CA LYS A 80 16.96 -8.74 0.75
C LYS A 80 17.72 -7.77 1.68
N HIS A 81 17.28 -6.52 1.74
CA HIS A 81 17.90 -5.46 2.55
C HIS A 81 17.23 -5.25 3.91
N GLY A 82 16.17 -5.99 4.23
CA GLY A 82 15.43 -5.87 5.50
C GLY A 82 14.70 -4.53 5.67
N ILE A 83 14.32 -3.88 4.56
CA ILE A 83 13.65 -2.58 4.55
C ILE A 83 12.14 -2.79 4.49
N PRO A 84 11.33 -2.15 5.35
CA PRO A 84 9.87 -2.14 5.23
C PRO A 84 9.38 -1.69 3.86
N TYR A 85 8.40 -2.41 3.31
CA TYR A 85 7.82 -2.12 2.00
C TYR A 85 6.31 -1.84 2.09
N LEU A 86 5.93 -0.61 1.74
CA LEU A 86 4.54 -0.16 1.59
C LEU A 86 4.16 -0.15 0.11
N LEU A 87 3.14 -0.92 -0.26
CA LEU A 87 2.59 -0.98 -1.61
C LEU A 87 1.20 -0.32 -1.66
N ASP A 88 1.08 0.76 -2.43
CA ASP A 88 -0.24 1.30 -2.78
C ASP A 88 -0.82 0.48 -3.94
N ALA A 89 -1.76 -0.39 -3.63
CA ALA A 89 -2.46 -1.25 -4.57
C ALA A 89 -3.87 -0.73 -4.93
N CYS A 90 -4.14 0.55 -4.68
CA CYS A 90 -5.46 1.15 -4.91
C CYS A 90 -5.98 1.00 -6.34
N GLN A 91 -5.11 0.90 -7.32
CA GLN A 91 -5.47 0.69 -8.74
C GLN A 91 -5.37 -0.79 -9.16
N ALA A 92 -4.65 -1.63 -8.42
CA ALA A 92 -4.45 -3.04 -8.76
C ALA A 92 -5.57 -3.93 -8.22
N VAL A 93 -5.96 -3.71 -6.96
CA VAL A 93 -6.98 -4.54 -6.29
C VAL A 93 -8.33 -4.42 -7.00
N GLY A 94 -8.87 -5.57 -7.40
CA GLY A 94 -10.12 -5.69 -8.13
C GLY A 94 -9.99 -5.74 -9.65
N GLN A 95 -8.77 -5.56 -10.19
CA GLN A 95 -8.51 -5.79 -11.63
C GLN A 95 -7.39 -6.80 -11.92
N MET A 96 -6.66 -7.23 -10.90
CA MET A 96 -5.67 -8.30 -11.01
C MET A 96 -5.54 -9.06 -9.69
N PRO A 97 -5.03 -10.32 -9.73
CA PRO A 97 -4.72 -11.09 -8.52
C PRO A 97 -3.72 -10.37 -7.62
N VAL A 98 -3.88 -10.55 -6.32
CA VAL A 98 -3.01 -9.95 -5.30
C VAL A 98 -2.61 -11.01 -4.29
N ASP A 99 -1.34 -11.37 -4.25
CA ASP A 99 -0.74 -12.22 -3.23
C ASP A 99 0.36 -11.43 -2.51
N VAL A 100 0.14 -11.13 -1.22
CA VAL A 100 1.07 -10.32 -0.42
C VAL A 100 2.39 -11.02 -0.14
N ASP A 101 2.44 -12.35 -0.21
CA ASP A 101 3.66 -13.11 0.00
C ASP A 101 4.52 -13.16 -1.29
N GLU A 102 3.90 -13.24 -2.45
CA GLU A 102 4.58 -13.07 -3.74
C GLU A 102 5.07 -11.62 -3.92
N LEU A 103 4.22 -10.65 -3.65
CA LEU A 103 4.55 -9.22 -3.71
C LEU A 103 5.62 -8.80 -2.71
N GLY A 104 5.76 -9.53 -1.61
CA GLY A 104 6.76 -9.25 -0.59
C GLY A 104 6.54 -7.99 0.21
N CYS A 105 5.37 -7.40 0.15
CA CYS A 105 5.07 -6.18 0.88
C CYS A 105 4.78 -6.46 2.37
N ASP A 106 5.08 -5.48 3.20
CA ASP A 106 4.77 -5.49 4.62
C ASP A 106 3.48 -4.74 4.92
N PHE A 107 3.19 -3.73 4.10
CA PHE A 107 1.92 -3.02 4.09
C PHE A 107 1.37 -2.96 2.67
N LEU A 108 0.05 -3.14 2.54
CA LEU A 108 -0.66 -2.93 1.29
C LEU A 108 -1.93 -2.14 1.57
N SER A 109 -2.08 -1.02 0.87
CA SER A 109 -3.28 -0.18 0.94
C SER A 109 -4.14 -0.34 -0.30
N ALA A 110 -5.46 -0.39 -0.11
CA ALA A 110 -6.41 -0.44 -1.21
C ALA A 110 -7.69 0.35 -0.90
N THR A 111 -8.29 0.93 -1.94
CA THR A 111 -9.57 1.63 -1.84
C THR A 111 -10.70 0.82 -2.49
N GLY A 112 -11.87 0.77 -1.85
CA GLY A 112 -13.00 -0.01 -2.33
C GLY A 112 -13.69 0.55 -3.57
N ARG A 113 -13.67 1.87 -3.76
CA ARG A 113 -14.45 2.55 -4.80
C ARG A 113 -13.93 2.45 -6.24
N LYS A 114 -12.71 1.97 -6.42
CA LYS A 114 -12.09 1.84 -7.74
C LYS A 114 -12.52 0.51 -8.38
N PHE A 115 -11.60 -0.37 -8.70
CA PHE A 115 -11.87 -1.59 -9.47
C PHE A 115 -12.65 -2.67 -8.68
N LEU A 116 -12.67 -2.59 -7.35
CA LEU A 116 -13.60 -3.39 -6.54
C LEU A 116 -15.06 -2.90 -6.65
N ARG A 117 -15.31 -1.68 -7.15
CA ARG A 117 -16.66 -1.11 -7.33
C ARG A 117 -17.48 -1.01 -6.05
N GLY A 118 -16.80 -0.96 -4.90
CA GLY A 118 -17.39 -0.79 -3.58
C GLY A 118 -17.77 0.67 -3.28
N PRO A 119 -18.46 0.91 -2.16
CA PRO A 119 -18.84 2.25 -1.74
C PRO A 119 -17.64 3.17 -1.53
N ARG A 120 -17.84 4.48 -1.73
CA ARG A 120 -16.84 5.50 -1.34
C ARG A 120 -16.64 5.50 0.16
N GLY A 121 -15.41 5.81 0.61
CA GLY A 121 -15.05 5.79 2.03
C GLY A 121 -14.71 4.41 2.57
N THR A 122 -14.68 3.38 1.72
CA THR A 122 -14.23 2.03 2.09
C THR A 122 -12.87 1.71 1.50
N GLY A 123 -12.17 0.81 2.16
CA GLY A 123 -10.87 0.30 1.76
C GLY A 123 -10.32 -0.66 2.83
N PHE A 124 -9.12 -1.11 2.63
CA PHE A 124 -8.43 -1.92 3.63
C PHE A 124 -6.93 -1.63 3.65
N LEU A 125 -6.32 -1.93 4.79
CA LEU A 125 -4.88 -1.98 4.98
C LEU A 125 -4.51 -3.42 5.36
N TYR A 126 -3.64 -4.05 4.58
CA TYR A 126 -2.90 -5.22 5.03
C TYR A 126 -1.66 -4.75 5.80
N ALA A 127 -1.38 -5.39 6.92
CA ALA A 127 -0.17 -5.16 7.70
C ALA A 127 0.44 -6.51 8.10
N ARG A 128 1.69 -6.76 7.71
CA ARG A 128 2.42 -7.98 8.08
C ARG A 128 2.64 -8.01 9.58
N LYS A 129 2.22 -9.10 10.22
CA LYS A 129 2.20 -9.22 11.68
C LYS A 129 3.56 -8.91 12.33
N THR A 130 4.64 -9.45 11.79
CA THR A 130 5.99 -9.27 12.34
C THR A 130 6.50 -7.83 12.33
N LEU A 131 6.03 -6.99 11.39
CA LEU A 131 6.35 -5.58 11.34
C LEU A 131 5.34 -4.74 12.11
N MET A 132 4.06 -5.09 12.03
CA MET A 132 2.98 -4.43 12.75
C MET A 132 3.25 -4.33 14.26
N GLU A 133 3.83 -5.37 14.85
CA GLU A 133 4.17 -5.39 16.28
C GLU A 133 5.20 -4.33 16.69
N LYS A 134 5.99 -3.84 15.74
CA LYS A 134 7.03 -2.83 15.95
C LYS A 134 6.57 -1.40 15.67
N ILE A 135 5.33 -1.23 15.20
CA ILE A 135 4.82 0.07 14.76
C ILE A 135 3.64 0.50 15.63
N GLU A 136 3.71 1.72 16.10
CA GLU A 136 2.60 2.39 16.74
C GLU A 136 1.85 3.25 15.71
N PRO A 137 0.51 3.12 15.62
CA PRO A 137 -0.29 3.97 14.72
C PRO A 137 -0.16 5.44 15.10
N ALA A 138 -0.16 6.33 14.09
CA ALA A 138 -0.07 7.77 14.31
C ALA A 138 -1.28 8.36 15.06
N MET A 139 -2.43 7.68 14.99
CA MET A 139 -3.65 8.02 15.71
C MET A 139 -4.25 6.76 16.30
N ILE A 140 -4.62 6.80 17.56
CA ILE A 140 -5.26 5.70 18.27
C ILE A 140 -6.46 6.22 19.05
N ASP A 141 -7.45 5.35 19.22
CA ASP A 141 -8.56 5.52 20.15
C ASP A 141 -8.75 4.25 21.00
N HIS A 142 -9.79 4.18 21.82
CA HIS A 142 -10.03 3.01 22.68
C HIS A 142 -10.50 1.75 21.91
N PHE A 143 -10.70 1.81 20.60
CA PHE A 143 -10.84 0.63 19.76
C PHE A 143 -9.47 0.04 19.38
N ALA A 144 -8.50 0.90 19.07
CA ALA A 144 -7.14 0.51 18.72
C ALA A 144 -6.31 0.06 19.93
N ALA A 145 -6.62 0.59 21.12
CA ALA A 145 -5.87 0.33 22.35
C ALA A 145 -6.78 0.23 23.59
N GLU A 146 -6.38 -0.60 24.53
CA GLU A 146 -7.01 -0.69 25.84
C GLU A 146 -6.35 0.31 26.81
N TRP A 147 -7.15 1.10 27.53
CA TRP A 147 -6.66 1.94 28.61
C TRP A 147 -6.44 1.09 29.87
N THR A 148 -5.18 0.79 30.18
CA THR A 148 -4.82 -0.16 31.24
C THR A 148 -4.59 0.48 32.61
N SER A 149 -4.21 1.76 32.65
CA SER A 149 -4.09 2.57 33.88
C SER A 149 -4.14 4.05 33.56
N ARG A 150 -4.06 4.93 34.59
CA ARG A 150 -4.16 6.38 34.43
C ARG A 150 -3.24 6.96 33.34
N ASP A 151 -2.08 6.36 33.14
CA ASP A 151 -1.00 6.86 32.27
C ASP A 151 -0.52 5.81 31.25
N LYS A 152 -1.26 4.69 31.07
CA LYS A 152 -0.84 3.57 30.22
C LYS A 152 -1.97 3.02 29.37
N TYR A 153 -1.61 2.59 28.19
CA TYR A 153 -2.47 1.81 27.30
C TYR A 153 -1.70 0.63 26.72
N ALA A 154 -2.44 -0.34 26.20
CA ALA A 154 -1.92 -1.48 25.46
C ALA A 154 -2.56 -1.52 24.07
N LEU A 155 -1.76 -1.48 23.02
CA LEU A 155 -2.25 -1.62 21.64
C LEU A 155 -2.78 -3.04 21.40
N ARG A 156 -3.83 -3.16 20.59
CA ARG A 156 -4.28 -4.47 20.10
C ARG A 156 -3.14 -5.19 19.40
N ALA A 157 -3.11 -6.52 19.56
CA ALA A 157 -2.10 -7.39 18.96
C ALA A 157 -2.35 -7.70 17.47
N ASP A 158 -3.44 -7.18 16.88
CA ASP A 158 -3.83 -7.39 15.49
C ASP A 158 -4.01 -6.07 14.73
N ALA A 159 -4.30 -6.16 13.42
CA ALA A 159 -4.39 -5.01 12.53
C ALA A 159 -5.53 -4.04 12.88
N ARG A 160 -6.47 -4.40 13.77
CA ARG A 160 -7.49 -3.47 14.28
C ARG A 160 -6.88 -2.31 15.07
N ARG A 161 -5.59 -2.37 15.46
CA ARG A 161 -4.86 -1.22 16.00
C ARG A 161 -4.79 -0.01 15.05
N PHE A 162 -5.02 -0.23 13.74
CA PHE A 162 -5.07 0.80 12.72
C PHE A 162 -6.50 1.26 12.40
N GLU A 163 -7.51 0.75 13.10
CA GLU A 163 -8.91 1.15 12.94
C GLU A 163 -9.36 2.07 14.08
N SER A 164 -10.39 2.86 13.80
CA SER A 164 -11.08 3.69 14.80
C SER A 164 -12.41 3.06 15.21
N TRP A 165 -12.95 3.48 16.36
CA TRP A 165 -14.22 2.97 16.89
C TRP A 165 -15.39 3.24 15.95
N GLU A 166 -15.53 4.50 15.50
CA GLU A 166 -16.62 4.89 14.63
C GLU A 166 -16.38 4.43 13.18
N ASN A 167 -17.26 3.56 12.71
CA ASN A 167 -17.22 2.98 11.39
C ASN A 167 -18.58 3.03 10.69
N ALA A 168 -18.58 3.26 9.37
CA ALA A 168 -19.77 3.18 8.53
C ALA A 168 -20.12 1.72 8.20
N TYR A 169 -20.73 0.99 9.12
CA TYR A 169 -21.01 -0.45 9.00
C TYR A 169 -21.77 -0.81 7.73
N ALA A 170 -22.77 -0.01 7.33
CA ALA A 170 -23.52 -0.23 6.10
C ALA A 170 -22.61 -0.20 4.86
N LEU A 171 -21.65 0.72 4.81
CA LEU A 171 -20.68 0.81 3.72
C LEU A 171 -19.70 -0.36 3.74
N ARG A 172 -19.30 -0.84 4.92
CA ARG A 172 -18.44 -2.05 5.06
C ARG A 172 -19.16 -3.30 4.56
N LEU A 173 -20.46 -3.46 4.86
CA LEU A 173 -21.27 -4.55 4.32
C LEU A 173 -21.37 -4.48 2.79
N GLY A 174 -21.66 -3.29 2.23
CA GLY A 174 -21.66 -3.08 0.78
C GLY A 174 -20.30 -3.34 0.13
N PHE A 175 -19.20 -3.04 0.84
CA PHE A 175 -17.86 -3.35 0.38
C PHE A 175 -17.57 -4.87 0.39
N SER A 176 -18.06 -5.58 1.40
CA SER A 176 -17.99 -7.05 1.45
C SER A 176 -18.68 -7.70 0.26
N GLU A 177 -19.89 -7.21 -0.10
CA GLU A 177 -20.60 -7.66 -1.31
C GLU A 177 -19.83 -7.39 -2.60
N ALA A 178 -19.23 -6.20 -2.72
CA ALA A 178 -18.42 -5.86 -3.89
C ALA A 178 -17.20 -6.78 -4.04
N ILE A 179 -16.52 -7.12 -2.93
CA ILE A 179 -15.42 -8.08 -2.92
C ILE A 179 -15.91 -9.46 -3.33
N ARG A 180 -17.02 -9.94 -2.76
CA ARG A 180 -17.60 -11.25 -3.11
C ARG A 180 -17.92 -11.32 -4.59
N TYR A 181 -18.56 -10.31 -5.13
CA TYR A 181 -18.88 -10.22 -6.55
C TYR A 181 -17.63 -10.30 -7.45
N ALA A 182 -16.54 -9.62 -7.07
CA ALA A 182 -15.30 -9.70 -7.82
C ALA A 182 -14.66 -11.11 -7.75
N LEU A 183 -14.72 -11.76 -6.58
CA LEU A 183 -14.21 -13.12 -6.39
C LEU A 183 -15.06 -14.15 -7.15
N ASP A 184 -16.38 -13.98 -7.23
CA ASP A 184 -17.28 -14.87 -7.98
C ASP A 184 -17.03 -14.81 -9.49
N ILE A 185 -16.66 -13.64 -10.04
CA ILE A 185 -16.21 -13.49 -11.42
C ILE A 185 -14.85 -14.15 -11.64
N GLY A 186 -13.96 -14.08 -10.65
CA GLY A 186 -12.58 -14.50 -10.70
C GLY A 186 -11.64 -13.38 -11.14
N LEU A 187 -10.60 -13.12 -10.34
CA LEU A 187 -9.67 -12.01 -10.59
C LEU A 187 -8.82 -12.22 -11.84
N ASP A 188 -8.47 -13.46 -12.16
CA ASP A 188 -7.77 -13.80 -13.43
C ASP A 188 -8.62 -13.46 -14.65
N ALA A 189 -9.89 -13.83 -14.65
CA ALA A 189 -10.81 -13.51 -15.74
C ALA A 189 -11.02 -11.99 -15.90
N ILE A 190 -11.05 -11.24 -14.80
CA ILE A 190 -11.13 -9.77 -14.82
C ILE A 190 -9.85 -9.20 -15.43
N GLN A 191 -8.68 -9.67 -15.01
CA GLN A 191 -7.37 -9.24 -15.52
C GLN A 191 -7.25 -9.50 -17.02
N ASP A 192 -7.51 -10.72 -17.46
CA ASP A 192 -7.42 -11.12 -18.88
C ASP A 192 -8.33 -10.24 -19.74
N ARG A 193 -9.55 -9.98 -19.26
CA ARG A 193 -10.47 -9.11 -19.99
C ARG A 193 -9.99 -7.66 -20.05
N ALA A 194 -9.48 -7.11 -18.94
CA ALA A 194 -8.97 -5.75 -18.88
C ALA A 194 -7.76 -5.57 -19.82
N TRP A 195 -6.82 -6.50 -19.79
CA TRP A 195 -5.63 -6.46 -20.63
C TRP A 195 -5.94 -6.62 -22.10
N MET A 196 -6.80 -7.59 -22.47
CA MET A 196 -7.27 -7.73 -23.84
C MET A 196 -7.91 -6.44 -24.38
N LEU A 197 -8.70 -5.73 -23.55
CA LEU A 197 -9.30 -4.45 -23.97
C LEU A 197 -8.26 -3.34 -24.10
N ALA A 198 -7.28 -3.29 -23.20
CA ALA A 198 -6.19 -2.32 -23.25
C ALA A 198 -5.33 -2.54 -24.52
N ASP A 199 -5.00 -3.78 -24.86
CA ASP A 199 -4.25 -4.10 -26.08
C ASP A 199 -5.00 -3.74 -27.36
N ARG A 200 -6.32 -3.86 -27.35
CA ARG A 200 -7.15 -3.43 -28.50
C ARG A 200 -7.24 -1.90 -28.64
N LEU A 201 -6.96 -1.17 -27.58
CA LEU A 201 -6.99 0.30 -27.57
C LEU A 201 -5.65 0.91 -28.02
N ARG A 202 -4.55 0.20 -27.80
CA ARG A 202 -3.18 0.61 -28.22
C ARG A 202 -2.96 0.33 -29.69
#